data_7342cac5d698e1254eb733f6e0d965f5
#
_entry.id   7342cac5d698e1254eb733f6e0d965f5
#
_cell.length_a   1.000
_cell.length_b   1.000
_cell.length_c   1.000
_cell.angle_alpha   90.00
_cell.angle_beta   90.00
_cell.angle_gamma   90.00
#
_symmetry.space_group_name_H-M   'P 1'
#
loop_
_entity.id
_entity.type
_entity.pdbx_description
1 polymer ?
#
loop_
_entity_poly.entity_id
_entity_poly.type
_entity_poly.pdbx_seq_one_letter_code
_entity_poly.pdbx_strand_id
1 'polypeptide(L)' 'MPERIAVRSDIHFGKPCVAGTRIPVQSVLELMREGVAPIDICRDYYPDLSADDIRACVQYAIDLISLEDIRLAETA' A
#
# COMPACT_ATOMS: atom_id res chain seq x y z
N MET A 1 -3.71 11.69 -0.07
CA MET A 1 -3.03 10.45 -0.49
C MET A 1 -1.53 10.63 -0.33
N PRO A 2 -0.80 9.63 0.18
CA PRO A 2 0.65 9.71 0.27
C PRO A 2 1.28 9.88 -1.11
N GLU A 3 2.30 10.73 -1.20
CA GLU A 3 3.01 10.97 -2.46
C GLU A 3 3.69 9.71 -2.99
N ARG A 4 3.96 8.74 -2.11
CA ARG A 4 4.64 7.50 -2.48
C ARG A 4 3.72 6.46 -3.09
N ILE A 5 2.42 6.70 -3.10
CA ILE A 5 1.44 5.80 -3.69
C ILE A 5 0.82 6.45 -4.92
N ALA A 6 0.77 5.71 -6.02
CA ALA A 6 0.20 6.19 -7.27
C ALA A 6 -0.89 5.24 -7.75
N VAL A 7 -1.94 5.80 -8.34
CA VAL A 7 -2.99 5.03 -9.00
C VAL A 7 -3.01 5.47 -10.45
N ARG A 8 -2.57 4.59 -11.35
CA ARG A 8 -2.46 4.88 -12.78
C ARG A 8 -3.22 3.82 -13.58
N SER A 9 -4.07 4.26 -14.49
CA SER A 9 -4.90 3.37 -15.30
C SER A 9 -4.07 2.45 -16.21
N ASP A 10 -2.83 2.85 -16.54
CA ASP A 10 -1.93 2.09 -17.40
C ASP A 10 -1.04 1.09 -16.64
N ILE A 11 -1.17 1.04 -15.31
CA ILE A 11 -0.41 0.10 -14.47
C ILE A 11 -1.40 -0.71 -13.65
N HIS A 12 -1.36 -2.03 -13.82
CA HIS A 12 -2.21 -2.98 -13.08
C HIS A 12 -3.70 -2.58 -13.06
N PHE A 13 -4.19 -2.04 -14.18
CA PHE A 13 -5.60 -1.65 -14.32
C PHE A 13 -6.09 -0.68 -13.25
N GLY A 14 -5.20 0.23 -12.84
CA GLY A 14 -5.56 1.24 -11.86
C GLY A 14 -5.43 0.81 -10.40
N LYS A 15 -4.79 -0.32 -10.12
CA LYS A 15 -4.50 -0.69 -8.73
C LYS A 15 -3.46 0.25 -8.14
N PRO A 16 -3.61 0.62 -6.86
CA PRO A 16 -2.60 1.46 -6.20
C PRO A 16 -1.26 0.73 -6.13
N CYS A 17 -0.22 1.43 -6.55
CA CYS A 17 1.15 0.91 -6.55
C CYS A 17 2.07 1.89 -5.86
N VAL A 18 3.25 1.42 -5.42
CA VAL A 18 4.28 2.33 -4.94
C VAL A 18 4.75 3.17 -6.14
N ALA A 19 4.79 4.49 -5.96
CA ALA A 19 5.11 5.42 -7.03
C ALA A 19 6.47 5.09 -7.66
N GLY A 20 6.52 5.14 -8.98
CA GLY A 20 7.74 4.80 -9.73
C GLY A 20 7.98 3.30 -9.90
N THR A 21 7.09 2.46 -9.42
CA THR A 21 7.22 1.00 -9.54
C THR A 21 5.92 0.39 -10.07
N ARG A 22 5.96 -0.91 -10.35
CA ARG A 22 4.76 -1.70 -10.64
C ARG A 22 4.37 -2.58 -9.46
N ILE A 23 4.86 -2.26 -8.26
CA ILE A 23 4.61 -3.06 -7.05
C ILE A 23 3.31 -2.60 -6.42
N PRO A 24 2.25 -3.44 -6.43
CA PRO A 24 0.97 -3.06 -5.84
C PRO A 24 1.08 -2.96 -4.32
N VAL A 25 0.37 -1.99 -3.75
CA VAL A 25 0.23 -1.85 -2.29
C VAL A 25 -0.27 -3.16 -1.69
N GLN A 26 -1.23 -3.80 -2.34
CA GLN A 26 -1.79 -5.07 -1.88
C GLN A 26 -0.71 -6.13 -1.68
N SER A 27 0.25 -6.25 -2.60
CA SER A 27 1.31 -7.25 -2.50
C SER A 27 2.20 -7.03 -1.29
N VAL A 28 2.50 -5.76 -0.98
CA VAL A 28 3.27 -5.41 0.23
C VAL A 28 2.50 -5.80 1.48
N LEU A 29 1.21 -5.45 1.54
CA LEU A 29 0.37 -5.76 2.71
C LEU A 29 0.20 -7.26 2.90
N GLU A 30 0.10 -8.02 1.81
CA GLU A 30 -0.01 -9.49 1.90
C GLU A 30 1.23 -10.11 2.51
N LEU A 31 2.42 -9.61 2.18
CA LEU A 31 3.66 -10.07 2.80
C LEU A 31 3.67 -9.78 4.30
N MET A 32 3.20 -8.59 4.69
CA MET A 32 3.10 -8.23 6.11
C MET A 32 2.10 -9.14 6.85
N ARG A 33 0.99 -9.47 6.20
CA ARG A 33 0.01 -10.40 6.77
C ARG A 33 0.65 -11.77 7.02
N GLU A 34 1.54 -12.21 6.15
CA GLU A 34 2.26 -13.49 6.31
C GLU A 34 3.37 -13.42 7.35
N GLY A 35 3.57 -12.27 7.98
CA GLY A 35 4.56 -12.13 9.04
C GLY A 35 5.94 -11.68 8.56
N VAL A 36 6.06 -11.27 7.30
CA VAL A 36 7.33 -10.77 6.78
C VAL A 36 7.56 -9.34 7.29
N ALA A 37 8.67 -9.13 7.99
CA ALA A 37 9.00 -7.82 8.52
C ALA A 37 9.32 -6.83 7.40
N PRO A 38 9.05 -5.51 7.59
CA PRO A 38 9.35 -4.52 6.56
C PRO A 38 10.79 -4.54 6.05
N ILE A 39 11.76 -4.75 6.93
CA ILE A 39 13.16 -4.82 6.51
C ILE A 39 13.41 -6.01 5.58
N ASP A 40 12.74 -7.12 5.83
CA ASP A 40 12.88 -8.32 4.99
C ASP A 40 12.16 -8.14 3.65
N ILE A 41 11.06 -7.40 3.62
CA ILE A 41 10.37 -7.08 2.37
C ILE A 41 11.32 -6.28 1.46
N CYS A 42 12.00 -5.29 2.01
CA CYS A 42 12.92 -4.44 1.25
C CYS A 42 14.20 -5.18 0.85
N ARG A 43 14.66 -6.13 1.66
CA ARG A 43 15.89 -6.86 1.37
C ARG A 43 15.67 -8.03 0.43
N ASP A 44 14.62 -8.83 0.68
CA ASP A 44 14.46 -10.14 0.05
C ASP A 44 13.42 -10.18 -1.05
N TYR A 45 12.43 -9.28 -1.03
CA TYR A 45 11.32 -9.32 -1.99
C TYR A 45 11.34 -8.14 -2.97
N TYR A 46 11.42 -6.92 -2.45
CA TYR A 46 11.34 -5.71 -3.27
C TYR A 46 12.49 -4.76 -2.93
N PRO A 47 13.70 -5.03 -3.46
CA PRO A 47 14.88 -4.19 -3.16
C PRO A 47 14.73 -2.71 -3.55
N ASP A 48 13.80 -2.41 -4.48
CA ASP A 48 13.55 -1.05 -4.90
C ASP A 48 12.75 -0.22 -3.89
N LEU A 49 12.17 -0.88 -2.88
CA LEU A 49 11.37 -0.20 -1.87
C LEU A 49 12.20 0.17 -0.65
N SER A 50 11.89 1.34 -0.08
CA SER A 50 12.44 1.77 1.20
C SER A 50 11.45 1.49 2.33
N ALA A 51 11.92 1.63 3.57
CA ALA A 51 11.05 1.52 4.74
C ALA A 51 9.92 2.56 4.69
N ASP A 52 10.19 3.74 4.14
CA ASP A 52 9.17 4.78 3.99
C ASP A 52 8.10 4.36 2.98
N ASP A 53 8.47 3.63 1.95
CA ASP A 53 7.50 3.10 0.99
C ASP A 53 6.57 2.08 1.64
N ILE A 54 7.12 1.22 2.52
CA ILE A 54 6.30 0.26 3.27
C ILE A 54 5.32 0.99 4.18
N ARG A 55 5.78 2.01 4.90
CA ARG A 55 4.88 2.82 5.75
C ARG A 55 3.80 3.50 4.95
N ALA A 56 4.12 3.98 3.76
CA ALA A 56 3.13 4.61 2.87
C ALA A 56 2.05 3.62 2.46
N CYS A 57 2.40 2.37 2.21
CA CYS A 57 1.43 1.32 1.90
C CYS A 57 0.47 1.11 3.07
N VAL A 58 0.99 1.04 4.28
CA VAL A 58 0.17 0.88 5.49
C VAL A 58 -0.73 2.09 5.69
N GLN A 59 -0.19 3.30 5.53
CA GLN A 59 -0.98 4.52 5.67
C GLN A 59 -2.09 4.59 4.64
N TYR A 60 -1.84 4.18 3.41
CA TYR A 60 -2.86 4.13 2.38
C TYR A 60 -4.03 3.23 2.79
N ALA A 61 -3.72 2.06 3.35
CA ALA A 61 -4.75 1.13 3.82
C ALA A 61 -5.55 1.72 4.99
N ILE A 62 -4.86 2.39 5.92
CA ILE A 62 -5.51 3.06 7.06
C ILE A 62 -6.47 4.13 6.56
N ASP A 63 -6.04 4.94 5.58
CA ASP A 63 -6.87 6.01 5.04
C ASP A 63 -8.14 5.46 4.39
N LEU A 64 -8.04 4.35 3.66
CA LEU A 64 -9.20 3.71 3.05
C LEU A 64 -10.17 3.18 4.10
N ILE A 65 -9.68 2.55 5.13
CA ILE A 65 -10.51 2.01 6.23
C ILE A 65 -11.21 3.15 6.95
N SER A 66 -10.52 4.26 7.18
CA SER A 66 -11.10 5.43 7.83
C SER A 66 -12.26 6.01 7.03
N LEU A 67 -12.16 6.02 5.71
CA LEU A 67 -13.26 6.46 4.85
C LEU A 67 -14.47 5.53 4.95
N GLU A 68 -14.25 4.23 4.97
CA GLU A 68 -15.32 3.24 5.12
C GLU A 68 -16.03 3.40 6.46
N ASP A 69 -15.26 3.60 7.55
CA ASP A 69 -15.83 3.81 8.88
C ASP A 69 -16.73 5.05 8.92
N ILE A 70 -16.34 6.13 8.26
CA ILE A 70 -17.13 7.34 8.17
C ILE A 70 -18.43 7.07 7.42
N ARG A 71 -18.38 6.34 6.31
CA ARG A 71 -19.57 5.99 5.54
C ARG A 71 -20.54 5.15 6.34
N LEU A 72 -20.05 4.15 7.06
CA LEU A 72 -20.89 3.29 7.90
C LEU A 72 -21.57 4.10 9.01
N ALA A 73 -20.85 5.04 9.61
CA ALA A 73 -21.40 5.91 10.64
C ALA A 73 -22.51 6.80 10.08
N GLU A 74 -22.38 7.28 8.85
CA GLU A 74 -23.39 8.11 8.19
C GLU A 74 -24.65 7.34 7.81
N THR A 75 -24.51 6.05 7.51
CA THR A 75 -25.63 5.22 7.07
C THR A 75 -26.32 4.51 8.22
N ALA A 76 -25.70 4.48 9.37
CA ALA A 76 -26.27 3.85 10.56
C ALA A 76 -27.25 4.79 11.28
#